data_fe750b04968086741ae5337116d24d10
#
_entry.id   fe750b04968086741ae5337116d24d10
#
_cell.length_a   1.000
_cell.length_b   1.000
_cell.length_c   1.000
_cell.angle_alpha   90.00
_cell.angle_beta   90.00
_cell.angle_gamma   90.00
#
_symmetry.space_group_name_H-M   'P 1'
#
loop_
_entity.id
_entity.type
_entity.pdbx_description
1 polymer ?
#
loop_
_entity_poly.entity_id
_entity_poly.type
_entity_poly.pdbx_seq_one_letter_code
_entity_poly.pdbx_strand_id
1 'polypeptide(L)'
;MGQPRGQPRGQPIAHRRGSVIGALLLCALAGCAAPLRVQPSPAAPPLVGRETVNATLWMQRAAEYRISAEQVYGLAAERLTTTIAAPGTAAVEQQGADAATLARLPTAVIVDLDETILDNSFYQARRALAGAEFDDASWDAWMLEGAATAVPGAVAFLQAASRAGHRIFYLTNRSCPRGTAPGAACASRAATLRNLAALGVPGGADSDNLLQRGDRPEWNGSEKSSRRTWVAERYRIVALAGDDLHDFVDRAEYARRRAELAPLFGTRWFLLPNAMYGSWERAIVSGSCTPGMDAATCAAANIARKYALLDPAPAL
;
A
#
# COMPACT_ATOMS: atom_id res chain seq x y z
N MET A 1 59.93 17.61 -15.89
CA MET A 1 60.62 16.63 -16.74
C MET A 1 59.60 15.54 -17.05
N GLY A 2 59.15 15.32 -18.21
CA GLY A 2 59.42 15.39 -19.55
C GLY A 2 58.15 15.32 -20.38
N GLN A 3 58.23 16.02 -21.43
CA GLN A 3 57.17 16.26 -22.42
C GLN A 3 57.11 15.17 -23.52
N PRO A 4 56.32 15.36 -24.53
CA PRO A 4 55.40 14.40 -25.18
C PRO A 4 55.85 13.98 -26.57
N ARG A 5 55.13 13.01 -27.17
CA ARG A 5 55.25 12.71 -28.62
C ARG A 5 53.94 12.01 -29.02
N GLY A 6 53.29 12.21 -30.14
CA GLY A 6 53.56 12.88 -31.40
C GLY A 6 52.54 12.32 -32.38
N GLN A 7 51.82 13.17 -33.09
CA GLN A 7 50.94 12.78 -34.22
C GLN A 7 51.77 12.45 -35.44
N PRO A 8 51.25 11.69 -36.40
CA PRO A 8 51.57 11.91 -37.80
C PRO A 8 50.40 12.40 -38.63
N ARG A 9 50.78 13.34 -39.48
CA ARG A 9 49.98 14.03 -40.48
C ARG A 9 49.65 13.13 -41.68
N GLY A 10 48.56 13.53 -42.34
CA GLY A 10 48.01 12.93 -43.51
C GLY A 10 48.80 13.16 -44.83
N GLN A 11 48.33 12.50 -45.84
CA GLN A 11 48.57 12.89 -47.27
C GLN A 11 47.31 12.71 -48.10
N PRO A 12 47.12 13.55 -49.14
CA PRO A 12 45.91 13.55 -49.96
C PRO A 12 46.11 12.65 -51.20
N ILE A 13 45.05 12.02 -51.67
CA ILE A 13 45.02 11.31 -52.95
C ILE A 13 44.01 11.95 -53.90
N ALA A 14 44.51 12.11 -55.09
CA ALA A 14 44.03 12.90 -56.18
C ALA A 14 42.73 12.43 -56.86
N HIS A 15 42.08 13.44 -57.44
CA HIS A 15 40.96 13.32 -58.39
C HIS A 15 41.26 12.45 -59.63
N ARG A 16 40.35 11.55 -59.97
CA ARG A 16 40.15 11.16 -61.38
C ARG A 16 38.70 11.39 -61.78
N ARG A 17 38.57 12.33 -62.74
CA ARG A 17 37.34 12.50 -63.54
C ARG A 17 37.23 11.34 -64.55
N GLY A 18 36.08 10.69 -64.55
CA GLY A 18 35.67 9.78 -65.62
C GLY A 18 34.22 10.00 -65.96
N SER A 19 33.98 10.72 -67.07
CA SER A 19 32.65 10.84 -67.69
C SER A 19 32.31 9.52 -68.37
N VAL A 20 31.15 8.96 -68.08
CA VAL A 20 30.51 7.97 -68.96
C VAL A 20 29.04 8.32 -69.05
N ILE A 21 28.61 8.63 -70.26
CA ILE A 21 27.25 8.79 -70.79
C ILE A 21 26.63 7.37 -70.78
N GLY A 22 25.44 7.24 -70.20
CA GLY A 22 24.75 5.93 -70.27
C GLY A 22 23.29 6.00 -69.82
N ALA A 23 22.45 6.07 -70.80
CA ALA A 23 21.09 5.50 -70.88
C ALA A 23 20.12 5.63 -69.72
N LEU A 24 19.09 6.49 -69.87
CA LEU A 24 17.85 6.42 -69.14
C LEU A 24 17.10 5.10 -69.43
N LEU A 25 16.97 4.24 -68.45
CA LEU A 25 15.98 3.17 -68.40
C LEU A 25 14.91 3.55 -67.41
N LEU A 26 13.73 4.03 -67.92
CA LEU A 26 12.53 4.17 -67.10
C LEU A 26 12.02 2.78 -66.77
N CYS A 27 12.30 2.29 -65.55
CA CYS A 27 11.55 1.17 -64.94
C CYS A 27 10.34 1.74 -64.21
N ALA A 28 9.17 1.56 -64.77
CA ALA A 28 7.89 1.79 -64.10
C ALA A 28 7.73 0.72 -63.00
N LEU A 29 8.05 1.08 -61.75
CA LEU A 29 7.72 0.30 -60.59
C LEU A 29 6.21 0.53 -60.28
N ALA A 30 5.35 -0.32 -60.82
CA ALA A 30 4.01 -0.52 -60.32
C ALA A 30 4.11 -1.18 -58.96
N GLY A 31 4.27 -0.38 -57.89
CA GLY A 31 4.22 -0.82 -56.51
C GLY A 31 2.79 -1.24 -56.16
N CYS A 32 2.48 -2.55 -56.14
CA CYS A 32 1.27 -3.03 -55.47
C CYS A 32 1.36 -2.65 -54.02
N ALA A 33 0.73 -1.56 -53.63
CA ALA A 33 0.48 -1.24 -52.23
C ALA A 33 -0.49 -2.32 -51.69
N ALA A 34 0.02 -3.36 -51.07
CA ALA A 34 -0.81 -4.27 -50.29
C ALA A 34 -1.51 -3.45 -49.19
N PRO A 35 -2.85 -3.58 -49.02
CA PRO A 35 -3.53 -2.89 -47.95
C PRO A 35 -2.91 -3.30 -46.63
N LEU A 36 -2.43 -2.33 -45.85
CA LEU A 36 -2.04 -2.49 -44.49
C LEU A 36 -3.23 -3.17 -43.76
N ARG A 37 -3.11 -4.46 -43.49
CA ARG A 37 -4.03 -5.13 -42.61
C ARG A 37 -3.83 -4.47 -41.23
N VAL A 38 -4.71 -3.54 -40.88
CA VAL A 38 -4.91 -3.08 -39.52
C VAL A 38 -5.31 -4.34 -38.74
N GLN A 39 -4.38 -4.91 -38.02
CA GLN A 39 -4.73 -5.98 -37.08
C GLN A 39 -5.72 -5.34 -36.08
N PRO A 40 -6.88 -5.97 -35.83
CA PRO A 40 -7.77 -5.47 -34.80
C PRO A 40 -6.94 -5.32 -33.52
N SER A 41 -6.92 -4.12 -32.97
CA SER A 41 -6.32 -3.88 -31.67
C SER A 41 -6.90 -4.91 -30.70
N PRO A 42 -6.07 -5.59 -29.88
CA PRO A 42 -6.61 -6.53 -28.91
C PRO A 42 -7.74 -5.83 -28.16
N ALA A 43 -8.88 -6.51 -28.04
CA ALA A 43 -10.06 -5.97 -27.36
C ALA A 43 -9.59 -5.35 -26.04
N ALA A 44 -9.98 -4.09 -25.82
CA ALA A 44 -9.62 -3.41 -24.59
C ALA A 44 -10.03 -4.31 -23.42
N PRO A 45 -9.12 -4.65 -22.49
CA PRO A 45 -9.47 -5.50 -21.36
C PRO A 45 -10.66 -4.89 -20.62
N PRO A 46 -11.51 -5.70 -19.98
CA PRO A 46 -12.69 -5.20 -19.26
C PRO A 46 -12.29 -4.10 -18.29
N LEU A 47 -13.16 -3.13 -18.03
CA LEU A 47 -12.92 -1.99 -17.13
C LEU A 47 -12.68 -2.44 -15.68
N VAL A 48 -13.25 -3.56 -15.30
CA VAL A 48 -13.07 -4.22 -14.00
C VAL A 48 -11.58 -4.54 -13.78
N GLY A 49 -11.04 -4.14 -12.65
CA GLY A 49 -9.62 -4.28 -12.30
C GLY A 49 -8.68 -3.23 -12.91
N ARG A 50 -9.13 -2.40 -13.84
CA ARG A 50 -8.28 -1.34 -14.44
C ARG A 50 -8.06 -0.16 -13.53
N GLU A 51 -9.00 0.15 -12.66
CA GLU A 51 -8.92 1.30 -11.77
C GLU A 51 -7.74 1.21 -10.82
N THR A 52 -7.35 0.01 -10.42
CA THR A 52 -6.22 -0.21 -9.51
C THR A 52 -4.87 -0.26 -10.21
N VAL A 53 -4.81 -0.34 -11.56
CA VAL A 53 -3.54 -0.54 -12.30
C VAL A 53 -2.54 0.57 -12.00
N ASN A 54 -2.91 1.84 -12.13
CA ASN A 54 -1.99 2.95 -11.89
C ASN A 54 -1.56 3.01 -10.42
N ALA A 55 -2.48 2.78 -9.48
CA ALA A 55 -2.17 2.75 -8.06
C ALA A 55 -1.21 1.59 -7.72
N THR A 56 -1.46 0.41 -8.27
CA THR A 56 -0.58 -0.77 -8.10
C THR A 56 0.81 -0.54 -8.70
N LEU A 57 0.88 0.02 -9.93
CA LEU A 57 2.15 0.35 -10.56
C LEU A 57 2.92 1.41 -9.77
N TRP A 58 2.23 2.41 -9.24
CA TRP A 58 2.85 3.43 -8.40
C TRP A 58 3.48 2.81 -7.15
N MET A 59 2.78 1.93 -6.44
CA MET A 59 3.35 1.23 -5.30
C MET A 59 4.53 0.32 -5.67
N GLN A 60 4.45 -0.38 -6.80
CA GLN A 60 5.49 -1.33 -7.20
C GLN A 60 6.72 -0.69 -7.85
N ARG A 61 6.57 0.47 -8.52
CA ARG A 61 7.57 1.00 -9.45
C ARG A 61 8.00 2.43 -9.19
N ALA A 62 7.18 3.26 -8.53
CA ALA A 62 7.51 4.66 -8.33
C ALA A 62 8.52 4.83 -7.19
N ALA A 63 9.56 5.61 -7.46
CA ALA A 63 10.51 6.02 -6.42
C ALA A 63 9.82 6.88 -5.36
N GLU A 64 8.81 7.67 -5.77
CA GLU A 64 8.02 8.55 -4.92
C GLU A 64 7.28 7.77 -3.83
N TYR A 65 6.71 6.59 -4.15
CA TYR A 65 6.10 5.73 -3.14
C TYR A 65 7.12 5.28 -2.09
N ARG A 66 8.25 4.73 -2.57
CA ARG A 66 9.33 4.27 -1.70
C ARG A 66 9.82 5.37 -0.79
N ILE A 67 10.13 6.54 -1.36
CA ILE A 67 10.63 7.71 -0.60
C ILE A 67 9.58 8.18 0.40
N SER A 68 8.30 8.25 0.01
CA SER A 68 7.22 8.68 0.90
C SER A 68 7.07 7.73 2.09
N ALA A 69 7.08 6.41 1.87
CA ALA A 69 7.01 5.42 2.95
C ALA A 69 8.23 5.51 3.88
N GLU A 70 9.44 5.59 3.31
CA GLU A 70 10.68 5.75 4.09
C GLU A 70 10.69 7.05 4.91
N GLN A 71 10.17 8.16 4.38
CA GLN A 71 10.02 9.43 5.13
C GLN A 71 9.03 9.30 6.29
N VAL A 72 7.88 8.64 6.09
CA VAL A 72 6.91 8.41 7.17
C VAL A 72 7.54 7.59 8.29
N TYR A 73 8.22 6.48 7.96
CA TYR A 73 8.87 5.64 8.97
C TYR A 73 10.09 6.30 9.60
N GLY A 74 10.86 7.09 8.86
CA GLY A 74 11.96 7.88 9.39
C GLY A 74 11.48 8.89 10.43
N LEU A 75 10.41 9.62 10.10
CA LEU A 75 9.76 10.54 11.04
C LEU A 75 9.22 9.79 12.27
N ALA A 76 8.56 8.65 12.07
CA ALA A 76 8.05 7.83 13.17
C ALA A 76 9.16 7.38 14.12
N ALA A 77 10.29 6.92 13.60
CA ALA A 77 11.45 6.52 14.39
C ALA A 77 12.06 7.69 15.17
N GLU A 78 12.17 8.86 14.56
CA GLU A 78 12.62 10.09 15.23
C GLU A 78 11.69 10.47 16.38
N ARG A 79 10.37 10.45 16.12
CA ARG A 79 9.36 10.81 17.13
C ARG A 79 9.32 9.84 18.29
N LEU A 80 9.58 8.56 18.09
CA LEU A 80 9.67 7.61 19.21
C LEU A 80 10.71 8.04 20.25
N THR A 81 11.84 8.59 19.84
CA THR A 81 12.89 9.05 20.79
C THR A 81 12.51 10.29 21.58
N THR A 82 11.69 11.18 21.00
CA THR A 82 11.31 12.46 21.59
C THR A 82 9.96 12.40 22.32
N THR A 83 9.01 11.61 21.82
CA THR A 83 7.63 11.56 22.32
C THR A 83 7.44 10.58 23.46
N ILE A 84 8.36 9.61 23.63
CA ILE A 84 8.29 8.61 24.72
C ILE A 84 8.33 9.26 26.09
N ALA A 85 9.17 10.27 26.28
CA ALA A 85 9.28 11.00 27.53
C ALA A 85 8.13 11.98 27.76
N ALA A 86 7.40 12.36 26.71
CA ALA A 86 6.29 13.29 26.83
C ALA A 86 5.04 12.60 27.39
N PRO A 87 4.35 13.21 28.34
CA PRO A 87 3.04 12.69 28.79
C PRO A 87 2.06 12.67 27.61
N GLY A 88 1.16 11.68 27.61
CA GLY A 88 0.11 11.53 26.60
C GLY A 88 0.16 10.20 25.85
N THR A 89 -0.85 10.04 25.02
CA THR A 89 -1.12 8.80 24.27
C THR A 89 -1.39 9.09 22.80
N ALA A 90 -1.17 8.08 21.96
CA ALA A 90 -1.58 8.08 20.56
C ALA A 90 -3.04 7.59 20.38
N ALA A 91 -3.57 6.83 21.33
CA ALA A 91 -4.87 6.22 21.19
C ALA A 91 -5.99 7.14 21.68
N VAL A 92 -7.02 7.32 20.85
CA VAL A 92 -8.23 8.06 21.23
C VAL A 92 -8.93 7.40 22.43
N GLU A 93 -8.81 6.11 22.56
CA GLU A 93 -9.35 5.29 23.64
C GLU A 93 -8.69 5.58 25.02
N GLN A 94 -7.55 6.27 25.03
CA GLN A 94 -6.85 6.69 26.25
C GLN A 94 -6.92 8.21 26.49
N GLN A 95 -7.61 8.96 25.63
CA GLN A 95 -7.76 10.40 25.81
C GLN A 95 -8.61 10.66 27.06
N GLY A 96 -8.15 11.58 27.91
CA GLY A 96 -8.80 11.85 29.19
C GLY A 96 -8.37 10.95 30.34
N ALA A 97 -7.54 9.91 30.10
CA ALA A 97 -6.94 9.15 31.18
C ALA A 97 -5.94 9.99 31.96
N ASP A 98 -5.88 9.75 33.29
CA ASP A 98 -4.94 10.45 34.15
C ASP A 98 -3.47 10.19 33.73
N ALA A 99 -2.70 11.26 33.63
CA ALA A 99 -1.29 11.21 33.20
C ALA A 99 -0.41 10.34 34.10
N ALA A 100 -0.65 10.33 35.40
CA ALA A 100 0.08 9.50 36.34
C ALA A 100 -0.25 8.00 36.17
N THR A 101 -1.48 7.68 35.79
CA THR A 101 -1.90 6.32 35.43
C THR A 101 -1.21 5.88 34.13
N LEU A 102 -1.25 6.70 33.09
CA LEU A 102 -0.60 6.40 31.82
C LEU A 102 0.92 6.23 31.96
N ALA A 103 1.56 7.03 32.82
CA ALA A 103 3.00 6.95 33.07
C ALA A 103 3.46 5.64 33.71
N ARG A 104 2.56 4.94 34.39
CA ARG A 104 2.86 3.63 35.02
C ARG A 104 2.73 2.45 34.07
N LEU A 105 2.03 2.63 32.94
CA LEU A 105 1.86 1.57 31.96
C LEU A 105 3.14 1.38 31.11
N PRO A 106 3.52 0.15 30.78
CA PRO A 106 4.52 -0.09 29.76
C PRO A 106 4.05 0.49 28.44
N THR A 107 4.99 0.85 27.58
CA THR A 107 4.69 1.51 26.33
C THR A 107 4.49 0.54 25.18
N ALA A 108 3.58 0.86 24.27
CA ALA A 108 3.33 0.09 23.05
C ALA A 108 3.24 0.97 21.80
N VAL A 109 3.64 0.38 20.68
CA VAL A 109 3.36 0.86 19.33
C VAL A 109 2.36 -0.08 18.69
N ILE A 110 1.33 0.46 18.07
CA ILE A 110 0.36 -0.32 17.29
C ILE A 110 0.60 -0.05 15.81
N VAL A 111 0.63 -1.10 15.01
CA VAL A 111 0.73 -1.01 13.56
C VAL A 111 -0.31 -1.90 12.89
N ASP A 112 -0.86 -1.42 11.77
CA ASP A 112 -1.58 -2.30 10.85
C ASP A 112 -0.60 -3.21 10.10
N LEU A 113 -1.11 -4.19 9.34
CA LEU A 113 -0.29 -5.08 8.54
C LEU A 113 -0.31 -4.75 7.05
N ASP A 114 -1.49 -4.81 6.43
CA ASP A 114 -1.63 -4.78 4.98
C ASP A 114 -1.44 -3.35 4.46
N GLU A 115 -0.50 -3.15 3.53
CA GLU A 115 -0.03 -1.85 3.02
C GLU A 115 0.63 -0.93 4.07
N THR A 116 0.81 -1.47 5.26
CA THR A 116 1.56 -0.80 6.34
C THR A 116 2.89 -1.51 6.58
N ILE A 117 2.88 -2.78 6.94
CA ILE A 117 4.10 -3.60 7.13
C ILE A 117 4.32 -4.53 5.95
N LEU A 118 3.24 -5.08 5.39
CA LEU A 118 3.21 -6.05 4.31
C LEU A 118 2.72 -5.37 3.02
N ASP A 119 3.53 -5.40 1.97
CA ASP A 119 3.17 -4.93 0.63
C ASP A 119 2.42 -6.03 -0.11
N ASN A 120 1.12 -5.85 -0.32
CA ASN A 120 0.26 -6.75 -1.07
C ASN A 120 0.01 -6.27 -2.51
N SER A 121 0.79 -5.34 -3.03
CA SER A 121 0.68 -4.86 -4.41
C SER A 121 0.81 -6.00 -5.43
N PHE A 122 1.50 -7.08 -5.08
CA PHE A 122 1.60 -8.30 -5.90
C PHE A 122 0.26 -9.04 -6.02
N TYR A 123 -0.53 -9.08 -4.94
CA TYR A 123 -1.91 -9.58 -5.00
C TYR A 123 -2.76 -8.69 -5.90
N GLN A 124 -2.71 -7.38 -5.74
CA GLN A 124 -3.46 -6.43 -6.55
C GLN A 124 -3.07 -6.54 -8.04
N ALA A 125 -1.78 -6.71 -8.34
CA ALA A 125 -1.31 -6.95 -9.71
C ALA A 125 -1.90 -8.24 -10.30
N ARG A 126 -1.96 -9.34 -9.55
CA ARG A 126 -2.61 -10.59 -9.99
C ARG A 126 -4.09 -10.37 -10.31
N ARG A 127 -4.81 -9.61 -9.48
CA ARG A 127 -6.24 -9.28 -9.72
C ARG A 127 -6.42 -8.42 -10.97
N ALA A 128 -5.61 -7.37 -11.12
CA ALA A 128 -5.65 -6.49 -12.29
C ALA A 128 -5.34 -7.24 -13.60
N LEU A 129 -4.34 -8.12 -13.61
CA LEU A 129 -3.98 -8.96 -14.77
C LEU A 129 -5.08 -9.97 -15.12
N ALA A 130 -5.81 -10.47 -14.11
CA ALA A 130 -6.96 -11.36 -14.31
C ALA A 130 -8.22 -10.61 -14.72
N GLY A 131 -8.23 -9.28 -14.74
CA GLY A 131 -9.44 -8.48 -14.96
C GLY A 131 -10.51 -8.72 -13.90
N ALA A 132 -10.08 -8.91 -12.64
CA ALA A 132 -10.93 -9.29 -11.53
C ALA A 132 -10.76 -8.35 -10.35
N GLU A 133 -11.83 -8.18 -9.57
CA GLU A 133 -11.81 -7.45 -8.31
C GLU A 133 -11.37 -8.35 -7.15
N PHE A 134 -11.27 -7.76 -5.96
CA PHE A 134 -11.06 -8.49 -4.71
C PHE A 134 -12.15 -9.56 -4.52
N ASP A 135 -11.74 -10.74 -4.10
CA ASP A 135 -12.61 -11.77 -3.53
C ASP A 135 -11.93 -12.50 -2.38
N ASP A 136 -12.74 -12.96 -1.41
CA ASP A 136 -12.23 -13.55 -0.18
C ASP A 136 -11.39 -14.82 -0.44
N ALA A 137 -11.77 -15.65 -1.43
CA ALA A 137 -11.07 -16.92 -1.69
C ALA A 137 -9.65 -16.68 -2.24
N SER A 138 -9.49 -15.75 -3.18
CA SER A 138 -8.19 -15.38 -3.72
C SER A 138 -7.33 -14.64 -2.67
N TRP A 139 -7.96 -13.87 -1.78
CA TRP A 139 -7.28 -13.24 -0.67
C TRP A 139 -6.79 -14.27 0.36
N ASP A 140 -7.64 -15.23 0.72
CA ASP A 140 -7.26 -16.34 1.60
C ASP A 140 -6.06 -17.10 1.02
N ALA A 141 -6.09 -17.42 -0.29
CA ALA A 141 -4.98 -18.08 -0.97
C ALA A 141 -3.69 -17.24 -0.89
N TRP A 142 -3.76 -15.92 -1.15
CA TRP A 142 -2.62 -15.01 -1.02
C TRP A 142 -2.05 -14.98 0.40
N MET A 143 -2.90 -14.86 1.42
CA MET A 143 -2.46 -14.88 2.81
C MET A 143 -1.72 -16.18 3.15
N LEU A 144 -2.20 -17.32 2.64
CA LEU A 144 -1.60 -18.64 2.90
C LEU A 144 -0.23 -18.81 2.23
N GLU A 145 0.02 -18.15 1.09
CA GLU A 145 1.35 -18.13 0.46
C GLU A 145 2.40 -17.50 1.38
N GLY A 146 2.03 -16.47 2.16
CA GLY A 146 2.94 -15.76 3.04
C GLY A 146 4.07 -15.06 2.27
N ALA A 147 3.79 -14.56 1.07
CA ALA A 147 4.77 -14.05 0.11
C ALA A 147 4.83 -12.52 0.05
N ALA A 148 4.08 -11.81 0.89
CA ALA A 148 4.12 -10.35 0.94
C ALA A 148 5.52 -9.86 1.34
N THR A 149 6.02 -8.84 0.65
CA THR A 149 7.28 -8.18 0.99
C THR A 149 7.07 -7.08 2.01
N ALA A 150 8.14 -6.54 2.57
CA ALA A 150 8.01 -5.43 3.51
C ALA A 150 7.78 -4.11 2.79
N VAL A 151 6.88 -3.28 3.32
CA VAL A 151 6.76 -1.87 2.95
C VAL A 151 8.09 -1.16 3.25
N PRO A 152 8.59 -0.30 2.34
CA PRO A 152 9.86 0.39 2.53
C PRO A 152 9.94 1.14 3.85
N GLY A 153 11.00 0.90 4.62
CA GLY A 153 11.23 1.53 5.94
C GLY A 153 10.57 0.83 7.13
N ALA A 154 9.55 -0.02 6.92
CA ALA A 154 8.76 -0.63 7.98
C ALA A 154 9.60 -1.45 8.97
N VAL A 155 10.43 -2.37 8.48
CA VAL A 155 11.25 -3.26 9.33
C VAL A 155 12.23 -2.45 10.16
N ALA A 156 12.88 -1.44 9.59
CA ALA A 156 13.82 -0.58 10.29
C ALA A 156 13.14 0.21 11.42
N PHE A 157 11.95 0.76 11.17
CA PHE A 157 11.12 1.44 12.18
C PHE A 157 10.75 0.50 13.33
N LEU A 158 10.23 -0.70 13.02
CA LEU A 158 9.83 -1.66 14.04
C LEU A 158 11.01 -2.14 14.89
N GLN A 159 12.17 -2.35 14.26
CA GLN A 159 13.39 -2.67 14.99
C GLN A 159 13.84 -1.52 15.90
N ALA A 160 13.70 -0.26 15.45
CA ALA A 160 14.00 0.90 16.29
C ALA A 160 13.02 0.98 17.47
N ALA A 161 11.72 0.78 17.26
CA ALA A 161 10.71 0.75 18.33
C ALA A 161 10.99 -0.35 19.35
N SER A 162 11.33 -1.55 18.89
CA SER A 162 11.67 -2.68 19.75
C SER A 162 12.94 -2.41 20.58
N ARG A 163 13.99 -1.86 19.96
CA ARG A 163 15.23 -1.48 20.68
C ARG A 163 14.99 -0.38 21.72
N ALA A 164 14.02 0.51 21.47
CA ALA A 164 13.60 1.52 22.43
C ALA A 164 12.74 0.97 23.59
N GLY A 165 12.47 -0.35 23.60
CA GLY A 165 11.73 -1.04 24.67
C GLY A 165 10.21 -1.00 24.51
N HIS A 166 9.69 -0.62 23.35
CA HIS A 166 8.25 -0.65 23.10
C HIS A 166 7.76 -2.04 22.74
N ARG A 167 6.64 -2.47 23.32
CA ARG A 167 5.89 -3.62 22.83
C ARG A 167 5.24 -3.22 21.49
N ILE A 168 5.29 -4.11 20.50
CA ILE A 168 4.68 -3.88 19.19
C ILE A 168 3.47 -4.78 19.06
N PHE A 169 2.32 -4.19 18.71
CA PHE A 169 1.09 -4.91 18.41
C PHE A 169 0.71 -4.73 16.95
N TYR A 170 0.38 -5.83 16.29
CA TYR A 170 -0.07 -5.91 14.91
C TYR A 170 -1.58 -6.07 14.89
N LEU A 171 -2.31 -5.00 14.54
CA LEU A 171 -3.77 -5.00 14.44
C LEU A 171 -4.20 -5.12 12.98
N THR A 172 -4.78 -6.25 12.60
CA THR A 172 -5.12 -6.51 11.20
C THR A 172 -6.55 -6.96 10.98
N ASN A 173 -7.13 -6.61 9.84
CA ASN A 173 -8.40 -7.14 9.40
C ASN A 173 -8.29 -8.48 8.66
N ARG A 174 -7.09 -9.06 8.55
CA ARG A 174 -6.93 -10.47 8.23
C ARG A 174 -7.75 -11.29 9.21
N SER A 175 -8.36 -12.36 8.73
CA SER A 175 -9.17 -13.26 9.54
C SER A 175 -8.87 -14.71 9.16
N CYS A 176 -9.35 -15.64 9.95
CA CYS A 176 -9.30 -17.04 9.55
C CYS A 176 -10.18 -17.27 8.31
N PRO A 177 -9.80 -18.17 7.40
CA PRO A 177 -10.60 -18.51 6.23
C PRO A 177 -12.04 -18.86 6.61
N ARG A 178 -12.98 -18.49 5.76
CA ARG A 178 -14.41 -18.81 5.97
C ARG A 178 -14.59 -20.32 6.14
N GLY A 179 -15.42 -20.70 7.10
CA GLY A 179 -15.68 -22.10 7.43
C GLY A 179 -14.65 -22.73 8.38
N THR A 180 -13.66 -21.99 8.84
CA THR A 180 -12.80 -22.46 9.94
C THR A 180 -13.66 -22.73 11.18
N ALA A 181 -13.65 -23.97 11.67
CA ALA A 181 -14.44 -24.33 12.84
C ALA A 181 -13.97 -23.58 14.10
N PRO A 182 -14.88 -23.23 15.03
CA PRO A 182 -14.49 -22.62 16.29
C PRO A 182 -13.43 -23.45 17.02
N GLY A 183 -12.33 -22.82 17.42
CA GLY A 183 -11.22 -23.47 18.09
C GLY A 183 -10.25 -24.24 17.18
N ALA A 184 -10.52 -24.33 15.88
CA ALA A 184 -9.58 -24.89 14.93
C ALA A 184 -8.39 -23.96 14.69
N ALA A 185 -7.24 -24.55 14.32
CA ALA A 185 -6.04 -23.79 13.98
C ALA A 185 -6.31 -22.87 12.78
N CYS A 186 -6.01 -21.59 12.91
CA CYS A 186 -6.16 -20.59 11.89
C CYS A 186 -4.94 -20.59 10.95
N ALA A 187 -5.09 -21.16 9.75
CA ALA A 187 -3.99 -21.29 8.80
C ALA A 187 -3.44 -19.93 8.33
N SER A 188 -4.32 -18.93 8.09
CA SER A 188 -3.91 -17.59 7.70
C SER A 188 -3.12 -16.87 8.81
N ARG A 189 -3.48 -17.08 10.08
CA ARG A 189 -2.71 -16.59 11.24
C ARG A 189 -1.29 -17.16 11.23
N ALA A 190 -1.17 -18.48 11.10
CA ALA A 190 0.13 -19.14 11.06
C ALA A 190 0.97 -18.67 9.85
N ALA A 191 0.36 -18.51 8.68
CA ALA A 191 1.03 -17.99 7.49
C ALA A 191 1.49 -16.54 7.67
N THR A 192 0.64 -15.69 8.25
CA THR A 192 0.99 -14.29 8.57
C THR A 192 2.17 -14.20 9.50
N LEU A 193 2.18 -14.99 10.61
CA LEU A 193 3.30 -15.03 11.54
C LEU A 193 4.59 -15.50 10.88
N ARG A 194 4.53 -16.53 10.02
CA ARG A 194 5.70 -16.98 9.24
C ARG A 194 6.23 -15.87 8.31
N ASN A 195 5.34 -15.14 7.63
CA ASN A 195 5.73 -14.05 6.74
C ASN A 195 6.42 -12.93 7.52
N LEU A 196 5.84 -12.49 8.64
CA LEU A 196 6.45 -11.47 9.50
C LEU A 196 7.82 -11.91 10.05
N ALA A 197 7.93 -13.16 10.50
CA ALA A 197 9.20 -13.70 10.96
C ALA A 197 10.26 -13.76 9.85
N ALA A 198 9.89 -14.17 8.64
CA ALA A 198 10.79 -14.23 7.49
C ALA A 198 11.31 -12.82 7.09
N LEU A 199 10.54 -11.77 7.32
CA LEU A 199 10.94 -10.38 7.10
C LEU A 199 11.78 -9.79 8.24
N GLY A 200 12.03 -10.55 9.31
CA GLY A 200 12.80 -10.06 10.46
C GLY A 200 12.06 -9.02 11.30
N VAL A 201 10.74 -9.05 11.28
CA VAL A 201 9.88 -8.14 12.05
C VAL A 201 9.91 -8.52 13.53
N PRO A 202 10.24 -7.61 14.48
CA PRO A 202 10.32 -7.90 15.90
C PRO A 202 9.01 -8.42 16.47
N GLY A 203 9.05 -9.54 17.18
CA GLY A 203 7.85 -10.20 17.72
C GLY A 203 6.92 -10.76 16.64
N GLY A 204 7.36 -10.82 15.36
CA GLY A 204 6.55 -11.31 14.24
C GLY A 204 6.18 -12.79 14.35
N ALA A 205 6.90 -13.58 15.16
CA ALA A 205 6.55 -14.97 15.46
C ALA A 205 5.68 -15.12 16.72
N ASP A 206 5.46 -14.02 17.47
CA ASP A 206 4.70 -14.05 18.73
C ASP A 206 3.21 -13.87 18.44
N SER A 207 2.45 -14.92 18.67
CA SER A 207 0.99 -14.92 18.46
C SER A 207 0.26 -13.88 19.32
N ASP A 208 0.78 -13.54 20.49
CA ASP A 208 0.13 -12.62 21.43
C ASP A 208 0.19 -11.16 20.96
N ASN A 209 1.09 -10.86 20.04
CA ASN A 209 1.20 -9.52 19.44
C ASN A 209 0.31 -9.32 18.21
N LEU A 210 -0.20 -10.40 17.61
CA LEU A 210 -1.05 -10.36 16.42
C LEU A 210 -2.52 -10.40 16.82
N LEU A 211 -3.24 -9.29 16.63
CA LEU A 211 -4.65 -9.14 16.96
C LEU A 211 -5.47 -9.09 15.65
N GLN A 212 -6.02 -10.23 15.25
CA GLN A 212 -6.78 -10.38 14.02
C GLN A 212 -8.27 -10.13 14.22
N ARG A 213 -8.94 -9.76 13.13
CA ARG A 213 -10.40 -9.75 13.11
C ARG A 213 -10.92 -11.18 13.37
N GLY A 214 -11.87 -11.31 14.30
CA GLY A 214 -12.49 -12.58 14.66
C GLY A 214 -11.75 -13.38 15.72
N ASP A 215 -10.59 -12.93 16.23
CA ASP A 215 -9.92 -13.60 17.35
C ASP A 215 -10.79 -13.60 18.64
N ARG A 216 -11.69 -12.62 18.73
CA ARG A 216 -12.68 -12.51 19.82
C ARG A 216 -14.04 -12.10 19.25
N PRO A 217 -15.15 -12.44 19.90
CA PRO A 217 -16.48 -12.05 19.43
C PRO A 217 -16.65 -10.54 19.20
N GLU A 218 -16.07 -9.71 20.08
CA GLU A 218 -16.09 -8.27 19.98
C GLU A 218 -15.17 -7.68 18.90
N TRP A 219 -14.33 -8.51 18.26
CA TRP A 219 -13.39 -8.11 17.19
C TRP A 219 -13.85 -8.52 15.79
N ASN A 220 -15.14 -8.81 15.62
CA ASN A 220 -15.68 -9.28 14.33
C ASN A 220 -15.80 -8.18 13.27
N GLY A 221 -15.85 -6.90 13.68
CA GLY A 221 -15.91 -5.76 12.76
C GLY A 221 -14.57 -5.45 12.11
N SER A 222 -14.64 -4.66 11.01
CA SER A 222 -13.45 -4.05 10.40
C SER A 222 -12.89 -2.91 11.25
N GLU A 223 -13.68 -2.38 12.17
CA GLU A 223 -13.28 -1.39 13.14
C GLU A 223 -12.20 -1.93 14.07
N LYS A 224 -11.15 -1.15 14.26
CA LYS A 224 -10.02 -1.55 15.11
C LYS A 224 -10.09 -1.00 16.53
N SER A 225 -11.10 -0.19 16.85
CA SER A 225 -11.26 0.47 18.16
C SER A 225 -11.27 -0.51 19.32
N SER A 226 -12.05 -1.59 19.26
CA SER A 226 -12.10 -2.60 20.33
C SER A 226 -10.76 -3.31 20.55
N ARG A 227 -9.97 -3.53 19.50
CA ARG A 227 -8.62 -4.10 19.59
C ARG A 227 -7.63 -3.07 20.16
N ARG A 228 -7.74 -1.78 19.78
CA ARG A 228 -6.95 -0.70 20.40
C ARG A 228 -7.30 -0.53 21.86
N THR A 229 -8.58 -0.59 22.24
CA THR A 229 -9.03 -0.58 23.65
C THR A 229 -8.36 -1.69 24.45
N TRP A 230 -8.34 -2.92 23.90
CA TRP A 230 -7.71 -4.05 24.58
C TRP A 230 -6.21 -3.81 24.86
N VAL A 231 -5.47 -3.18 23.94
CA VAL A 231 -4.08 -2.78 24.15
C VAL A 231 -4.00 -1.62 25.15
N ALA A 232 -4.89 -0.62 25.01
CA ALA A 232 -4.91 0.58 25.82
C ALA A 232 -5.15 0.34 27.32
N GLU A 233 -5.86 -0.72 27.66
CA GLU A 233 -6.04 -1.16 29.06
C GLU A 233 -4.76 -1.66 29.71
N ARG A 234 -3.75 -2.06 28.93
CA ARG A 234 -2.53 -2.76 29.40
C ARG A 234 -1.26 -1.99 29.12
N TYR A 235 -1.29 -1.10 28.13
CA TYR A 235 -0.14 -0.37 27.64
C TYR A 235 -0.50 1.09 27.38
N ARG A 236 0.42 2.00 27.60
CA ARG A 236 0.34 3.34 27.05
C ARG A 236 0.73 3.29 25.58
N ILE A 237 -0.21 3.59 24.70
CA ILE A 237 0.04 3.58 23.26
C ILE A 237 0.73 4.89 22.88
N VAL A 238 1.97 4.82 22.41
CA VAL A 238 2.81 5.99 22.11
C VAL A 238 2.81 6.37 20.64
N ALA A 239 2.56 5.40 19.74
CA ALA A 239 2.46 5.63 18.31
C ALA A 239 1.49 4.66 17.65
N LEU A 240 0.85 5.12 16.57
CA LEU A 240 0.03 4.33 15.65
C LEU A 240 0.60 4.50 14.24
N ALA A 241 0.72 3.41 13.47
CA ALA A 241 1.01 3.47 12.04
C ALA A 241 0.01 2.60 11.25
N GLY A 242 -0.46 3.12 10.13
CA GLY A 242 -1.44 2.47 9.28
C GLY A 242 -1.55 3.18 7.94
N ASP A 243 -2.22 2.56 6.97
CA ASP A 243 -2.49 3.13 5.65
C ASP A 243 -3.94 3.62 5.50
N ASP A 244 -4.81 3.27 6.46
CA ASP A 244 -6.23 3.63 6.46
C ASP A 244 -6.60 4.44 7.70
N LEU A 245 -7.51 5.40 7.55
CA LEU A 245 -7.94 6.23 8.68
C LEU A 245 -8.52 5.40 9.84
N HIS A 246 -9.14 4.25 9.55
CA HIS A 246 -9.66 3.34 10.57
C HIS A 246 -8.58 2.68 11.44
N ASP A 247 -7.30 2.77 11.06
CA ASP A 247 -6.19 2.32 11.91
C ASP A 247 -6.01 3.21 13.13
N PHE A 248 -6.43 4.47 13.01
CA PHE A 248 -6.27 5.52 14.01
C PHE A 248 -7.58 5.83 14.74
N VAL A 249 -8.66 6.00 13.98
CA VAL A 249 -9.95 6.43 14.48
C VAL A 249 -11.05 6.13 13.45
N ASP A 250 -12.30 6.00 13.89
CA ASP A 250 -13.44 5.94 12.98
C ASP A 250 -13.51 7.19 12.09
N ARG A 251 -13.85 7.02 10.82
CA ARG A 251 -13.90 8.11 9.84
C ARG A 251 -14.89 9.21 10.22
N ALA A 252 -16.05 8.83 10.74
CA ALA A 252 -17.06 9.80 11.17
C ALA A 252 -16.62 10.53 12.46
N GLU A 253 -15.93 9.84 13.36
CA GLU A 253 -15.34 10.46 14.54
C GLU A 253 -14.24 11.45 14.15
N TYR A 254 -13.35 11.08 13.25
CA TYR A 254 -12.32 11.99 12.73
C TYR A 254 -12.95 13.26 12.13
N ALA A 255 -14.00 13.12 11.33
CA ALA A 255 -14.67 14.26 10.72
C ALA A 255 -15.22 15.24 11.78
N ARG A 256 -15.80 14.72 12.88
CA ARG A 256 -16.29 15.55 13.98
C ARG A 256 -15.19 16.20 14.82
N ARG A 257 -14.05 15.51 14.99
CA ARG A 257 -12.96 15.92 15.88
C ARG A 257 -11.69 16.34 15.14
N ARG A 258 -11.80 16.70 13.87
CA ARG A 258 -10.66 16.97 12.99
C ARG A 258 -9.66 17.96 13.58
N ALA A 259 -10.13 19.07 14.16
CA ALA A 259 -9.26 20.11 14.72
C ALA A 259 -8.39 19.58 15.88
N GLU A 260 -8.93 18.65 16.67
CA GLU A 260 -8.24 18.01 17.80
C GLU A 260 -7.30 16.89 17.34
N LEU A 261 -7.74 16.08 16.38
CA LEU A 261 -7.04 14.85 15.99
C LEU A 261 -6.01 15.05 14.89
N ALA A 262 -6.20 16.03 13.98
CA ALA A 262 -5.26 16.29 12.90
C ALA A 262 -3.80 16.54 13.36
N PRO A 263 -3.54 17.23 14.50
CA PRO A 263 -2.18 17.41 15.00
C PRO A 263 -1.47 16.12 15.44
N LEU A 264 -2.19 15.01 15.58
CA LEU A 264 -1.59 13.71 15.88
C LEU A 264 -0.83 13.13 14.68
N PHE A 265 -1.24 13.47 13.43
CA PHE A 265 -0.49 13.05 12.24
C PHE A 265 0.90 13.69 12.20
N GLY A 266 1.91 12.87 11.94
CA GLY A 266 3.32 13.26 11.97
C GLY A 266 3.92 13.44 13.37
N THR A 267 3.11 13.28 14.44
CA THR A 267 3.59 13.33 15.83
C THR A 267 3.44 11.99 16.55
N ARG A 268 2.26 11.39 16.49
CA ARG A 268 1.91 10.09 17.08
C ARG A 268 1.20 9.15 16.10
N TRP A 269 0.63 9.69 15.03
CA TRP A 269 -0.03 8.97 13.96
C TRP A 269 0.78 9.08 12.68
N PHE A 270 1.09 7.94 12.09
CA PHE A 270 1.95 7.83 10.90
C PHE A 270 1.18 7.12 9.80
N LEU A 271 0.61 7.92 8.89
CA LEU A 271 -0.22 7.44 7.80
C LEU A 271 0.64 7.11 6.59
N LEU A 272 0.64 5.85 6.17
CA LEU A 272 1.30 5.35 4.96
C LEU A 272 0.43 5.62 3.72
N PRO A 273 1.04 5.92 2.57
CA PRO A 273 0.28 6.14 1.35
C PRO A 273 -0.23 4.82 0.77
N ASN A 274 -1.54 4.70 0.60
CA ASN A 274 -2.19 3.61 -0.14
C ASN A 274 -3.30 4.18 -1.03
N ALA A 275 -3.13 4.06 -2.35
CA ALA A 275 -4.10 4.47 -3.35
C ALA A 275 -4.81 3.29 -4.02
N MET A 276 -4.46 2.03 -3.66
CA MET A 276 -5.03 0.85 -4.32
C MET A 276 -6.44 0.54 -3.82
N TYR A 277 -6.67 0.67 -2.51
CA TYR A 277 -7.96 0.40 -1.85
C TYR A 277 -7.98 0.98 -0.43
N GLY A 278 -9.14 0.99 0.22
CA GLY A 278 -9.23 1.43 1.61
C GLY A 278 -10.64 1.84 2.02
N SER A 279 -10.79 2.31 3.24
CA SER A 279 -12.06 2.86 3.72
C SER A 279 -12.44 4.15 3.01
N TRP A 280 -11.47 4.88 2.47
CA TRP A 280 -11.69 6.06 1.65
C TRP A 280 -12.49 5.72 0.38
N GLU A 281 -12.12 4.64 -0.31
CA GLU A 281 -12.82 4.18 -1.50
C GLU A 281 -14.23 3.67 -1.17
N ARG A 282 -14.36 2.85 -0.13
CA ARG A 282 -15.67 2.39 0.36
C ARG A 282 -16.60 3.55 0.72
N ALA A 283 -16.06 4.62 1.30
CA ALA A 283 -16.84 5.82 1.60
C ALA A 283 -17.35 6.52 0.32
N ILE A 284 -16.53 6.57 -0.74
CA ILE A 284 -16.88 7.15 -2.03
C ILE A 284 -18.03 6.38 -2.70
N VAL A 285 -17.93 5.06 -2.73
CA VAL A 285 -18.92 4.20 -3.42
C VAL A 285 -20.07 3.77 -2.53
N SER A 286 -20.16 4.27 -1.32
CA SER A 286 -21.25 3.94 -0.39
C SER A 286 -22.62 4.26 -1.01
N GLY A 287 -23.52 3.27 -0.99
CA GLY A 287 -24.86 3.37 -1.56
C GLY A 287 -24.94 3.20 -3.08
N SER A 288 -23.83 2.96 -3.80
CA SER A 288 -23.88 2.67 -5.24
C SER A 288 -24.48 1.31 -5.55
N CYS A 289 -24.27 0.34 -4.66
CA CYS A 289 -24.84 -1.00 -4.78
C CYS A 289 -26.07 -1.13 -3.89
N THR A 290 -27.15 -1.69 -4.44
CA THR A 290 -28.37 -1.97 -3.68
C THR A 290 -28.54 -3.48 -3.49
N PRO A 291 -29.25 -3.93 -2.44
CA PRO A 291 -29.55 -5.36 -2.27
C PRO A 291 -30.19 -5.96 -3.53
N GLY A 292 -29.67 -7.09 -3.97
CA GLY A 292 -30.15 -7.78 -5.16
C GLY A 292 -29.42 -7.45 -6.47
N MET A 293 -28.53 -6.47 -6.49
CA MET A 293 -27.62 -6.28 -7.63
C MET A 293 -26.63 -7.44 -7.76
N ASP A 294 -26.41 -7.90 -9.02
CA ASP A 294 -25.31 -8.80 -9.32
C ASP A 294 -23.96 -8.07 -9.23
N ALA A 295 -22.88 -8.83 -9.12
CA ALA A 295 -21.53 -8.29 -8.92
C ALA A 295 -21.09 -7.36 -10.07
N ALA A 296 -21.40 -7.69 -11.31
CA ALA A 296 -20.99 -6.89 -12.47
C ALA A 296 -21.74 -5.54 -12.51
N THR A 297 -23.03 -5.54 -12.22
CA THR A 297 -23.85 -4.33 -12.13
C THR A 297 -23.39 -3.45 -10.97
N CYS A 298 -23.08 -4.04 -9.82
CA CYS A 298 -22.53 -3.32 -8.67
C CYS A 298 -21.16 -2.69 -9.00
N ALA A 299 -20.25 -3.41 -9.62
CA ALA A 299 -18.96 -2.89 -10.06
C ALA A 299 -19.11 -1.71 -11.02
N ALA A 300 -20.00 -1.81 -12.01
CA ALA A 300 -20.28 -0.71 -12.94
C ALA A 300 -20.86 0.53 -12.22
N ALA A 301 -21.75 0.33 -11.24
CA ALA A 301 -22.31 1.43 -10.44
C ALA A 301 -21.23 2.12 -9.59
N ASN A 302 -20.31 1.36 -9.00
CA ASN A 302 -19.17 1.90 -8.27
C ASN A 302 -18.27 2.76 -9.16
N ILE A 303 -17.95 2.27 -10.36
CA ILE A 303 -17.16 3.03 -11.35
C ILE A 303 -17.89 4.33 -11.73
N ALA A 304 -19.17 4.25 -12.08
CA ALA A 304 -19.96 5.42 -12.42
C ALA A 304 -19.99 6.46 -11.29
N ARG A 305 -20.12 6.00 -10.05
CA ARG A 305 -20.08 6.87 -8.86
C ARG A 305 -18.74 7.59 -8.72
N LYS A 306 -17.62 6.88 -8.91
CA LYS A 306 -16.27 7.47 -8.87
C LYS A 306 -16.12 8.56 -9.92
N TYR A 307 -16.50 8.29 -11.17
CA TYR A 307 -16.46 9.29 -12.24
C TYR A 307 -17.34 10.52 -11.96
N ALA A 308 -18.52 10.32 -11.40
CA ALA A 308 -19.43 11.40 -11.04
C ALA A 308 -18.92 12.33 -9.90
N LEU A 309 -17.90 11.87 -9.16
CA LEU A 309 -17.27 12.65 -8.09
C LEU A 309 -15.99 13.37 -8.52
N LEU A 310 -15.53 13.14 -9.75
CA LEU A 310 -14.42 13.90 -10.30
C LEU A 310 -14.89 15.35 -10.54
N ASP A 311 -14.17 16.29 -9.97
CA ASP A 311 -14.42 17.71 -10.17
C ASP A 311 -13.51 18.23 -11.29
N PRO A 312 -14.05 18.61 -12.46
CA PRO A 312 -13.25 19.09 -13.60
C PRO A 312 -12.78 20.53 -13.42
N ALA A 313 -13.26 21.26 -12.43
CA ALA A 313 -12.90 22.62 -12.14
C ALA A 313 -12.73 22.85 -10.63
N PRO A 314 -11.81 23.75 -10.19
CA PRO A 314 -11.73 24.13 -8.80
C PRO A 314 -13.04 24.81 -8.36
N ALA A 315 -13.50 24.50 -7.15
CA ALA A 315 -14.58 25.27 -6.54
C ALA A 315 -14.11 26.73 -6.38
N LEU A 316 -14.83 27.65 -7.04
CA LEU A 316 -14.57 29.09 -6.97
C LEU A 316 -14.99 29.67 -5.62
#